data_eff2cdf1298d7a3135650544bc2be0c3
#
_entry.id   eff2cdf1298d7a3135650544bc2be0c3
#
_cell.length_a   1.000
_cell.length_b   1.000
_cell.length_c   1.000
_cell.angle_alpha   90.00
_cell.angle_beta   90.00
_cell.angle_gamma   90.00
#
_symmetry.space_group_name_H-M   'P 1'
#
loop_
_entity.id
_entity.type
_entity.pdbx_description
1 polymer ?
#
loop_
_entity_poly.entity_id
_entity_poly.type
_entity_poly.pdbx_seq_one_letter_code
_entity_poly.pdbx_strand_id
1 'polypeptide(L)'
;MKQEILLGLGGIKALNKLGYTSDIYHCNEGHAALIGPERIADFIEKHNLTYAEAKEIVRTSTVFTTHTPVPAGHDSFHKDLFRHYLNYLPEKIGLEWNEFEMLGKAKIHEEHFNMSYLASNLSQRTNGVSKIHGDVSKGVLKELYN
;
A
#
# COMPACT_ATOMS: atom_id res chain seq x y z
N MET A 1 4.28 -9.44 8.43
CA MET A 1 5.07 -8.18 8.55
C MET A 1 6.48 -8.26 7.95
N LYS A 2 7.43 -9.09 8.42
CA LYS A 2 8.78 -9.16 7.82
C LYS A 2 8.78 -9.59 6.35
N GLN A 3 7.89 -10.50 5.97
CA GLN A 3 7.74 -10.96 4.59
C GLN A 3 7.22 -9.84 3.69
N GLU A 4 6.24 -9.06 4.15
CA GLU A 4 5.70 -7.90 3.41
C GLU A 4 6.75 -6.78 3.26
N ILE A 5 7.57 -6.56 4.29
CA ILE A 5 8.70 -5.62 4.21
C ILE A 5 9.69 -6.08 3.14
N LEU A 6 10.07 -7.36 3.18
CA LEU A 6 11.01 -7.92 2.21
C LEU A 6 10.44 -7.87 0.79
N LEU A 7 9.18 -8.24 0.62
CA LEU A 7 8.52 -8.26 -0.69
C LEU A 7 8.28 -6.85 -1.23
N GLY A 8 7.71 -5.97 -0.42
CA GLY A 8 7.35 -4.61 -0.82
C GLY A 8 8.57 -3.68 -0.93
N LEU A 9 9.15 -3.31 0.18
CA LEU A 9 10.31 -2.38 0.20
C LEU A 9 11.54 -3.03 -0.46
N GLY A 10 11.85 -4.26 -0.07
CA GLY A 10 13.00 -4.99 -0.60
C GLY A 10 12.88 -5.28 -2.11
N GLY A 11 11.68 -5.63 -2.57
CA GLY A 11 11.40 -5.89 -3.98
C GLY A 11 11.67 -4.67 -4.86
N ILE A 12 11.17 -3.48 -4.48
CA ILE A 12 11.44 -2.24 -5.23
C ILE A 12 12.92 -1.89 -5.22
N LYS A 13 13.59 -1.99 -4.08
CA LYS A 13 15.03 -1.75 -4.00
C LYS A 13 15.83 -2.69 -4.89
N ALA A 14 15.45 -3.97 -4.95
CA ALA A 14 16.08 -4.95 -5.81
C ALA A 14 15.88 -4.62 -7.29
N LEU A 15 14.66 -4.30 -7.72
CA LEU A 15 14.37 -3.89 -9.10
C LEU A 15 15.19 -2.67 -9.50
N ASN A 16 15.19 -1.62 -8.67
CA ASN A 16 15.97 -0.42 -8.91
C ASN A 16 17.47 -0.70 -9.01
N LYS A 17 18.01 -1.55 -8.12
CA LYS A 17 19.42 -1.94 -8.11
C LYS A 17 19.84 -2.71 -9.35
N LEU A 18 18.92 -3.51 -9.90
CA LEU A 18 19.10 -4.28 -11.12
C LEU A 18 18.86 -3.46 -12.40
N GLY A 19 18.44 -2.20 -12.27
CA GLY A 19 18.16 -1.32 -13.40
C GLY A 19 16.82 -1.58 -14.09
N TYR A 20 15.92 -2.34 -13.46
CA TYR A 20 14.56 -2.53 -13.99
C TYR A 20 13.69 -1.31 -13.70
N THR A 21 13.02 -0.83 -14.74
CA THR A 21 11.96 0.18 -14.66
C THR A 21 10.66 -0.43 -15.20
N SER A 22 9.54 -0.10 -14.58
CA SER A 22 8.22 -0.57 -14.99
C SER A 22 7.27 0.59 -15.08
N ASP A 23 6.43 0.60 -16.11
CA ASP A 23 5.38 1.60 -16.29
C ASP A 23 4.19 1.34 -15.36
N ILE A 24 3.89 0.05 -15.13
CA ILE A 24 2.77 -0.40 -14.28
C ILE A 24 3.26 -1.38 -13.23
N TYR A 25 2.78 -1.18 -12.00
CA TYR A 25 3.01 -2.07 -10.86
C TYR A 25 1.69 -2.72 -10.47
N HIS A 26 1.68 -4.04 -10.41
CA HIS A 26 0.48 -4.80 -10.07
C HIS A 26 0.65 -5.44 -8.69
N CYS A 27 -0.09 -4.94 -7.72
CA CYS A 27 -0.19 -5.56 -6.39
C CYS A 27 -1.22 -6.69 -6.42
N ASN A 28 -0.74 -7.91 -6.29
CA ASN A 28 -1.56 -9.09 -6.11
C ASN A 28 -1.76 -9.32 -4.62
N GLU A 29 -2.93 -9.05 -4.09
CA GLU A 29 -3.24 -8.95 -2.66
C GLU A 29 -2.46 -7.85 -1.91
N GLY A 30 -2.69 -7.75 -0.59
CA GLY A 30 -2.01 -6.76 0.27
C GLY A 30 -0.53 -7.04 0.54
N HIS A 31 -0.04 -8.25 0.24
CA HIS A 31 1.31 -8.69 0.61
C HIS A 31 2.43 -7.77 0.12
N ALA A 32 2.26 -7.16 -1.05
CA ALA A 32 3.24 -6.26 -1.65
C ALA A 32 2.90 -4.77 -1.46
N ALA A 33 1.90 -4.40 -0.67
CA ALA A 33 1.39 -3.03 -0.56
C ALA A 33 2.48 -1.98 -0.23
N LEU A 34 3.53 -2.39 0.48
CA LEU A 34 4.66 -1.52 0.82
C LEU A 34 5.49 -1.08 -0.40
N ILE A 35 5.24 -1.59 -1.60
CA ILE A 35 5.83 -1.02 -2.83
C ILE A 35 5.40 0.43 -3.02
N GLY A 36 4.17 0.78 -2.64
CA GLY A 36 3.65 2.14 -2.77
C GLY A 36 4.48 3.16 -2.00
N PRO A 37 4.62 3.05 -0.67
CA PRO A 37 5.45 3.95 0.12
C PRO A 37 6.93 3.99 -0.32
N GLU A 38 7.55 2.87 -0.71
CA GLU A 38 8.94 2.88 -1.17
C GLU A 38 9.08 3.63 -2.50
N ARG A 39 8.15 3.46 -3.43
CA ARG A 39 8.15 4.21 -4.68
C ARG A 39 7.90 5.70 -4.47
N ILE A 40 7.01 6.08 -3.54
CA ILE A 40 6.80 7.47 -3.15
C ILE A 40 8.13 8.07 -2.65
N ALA A 41 8.83 7.37 -1.75
CA ALA A 41 10.12 7.80 -1.24
C ALA A 41 11.16 7.97 -2.36
N ASP A 42 11.21 7.03 -3.30
CA ASP A 42 12.10 7.10 -4.47
C ASP A 42 11.82 8.33 -5.34
N PHE A 43 10.54 8.65 -5.60
CA PHE A 43 10.17 9.82 -6.39
C PHE A 43 10.51 11.14 -5.68
N ILE A 44 10.26 11.22 -4.37
CA ILE A 44 10.64 12.38 -3.55
C ILE A 44 12.16 12.59 -3.61
N GLU A 45 12.94 11.53 -3.35
CA GLU A 45 14.40 11.60 -3.29
C GLU A 45 15.03 11.94 -4.66
N LYS A 46 14.58 11.28 -5.73
CA LYS A 46 15.20 11.40 -7.06
C LYS A 46 14.76 12.65 -7.84
N HIS A 47 13.54 13.12 -7.59
CA HIS A 47 12.92 14.20 -8.38
C HIS A 47 12.53 15.43 -7.56
N ASN A 48 12.84 15.44 -6.26
CA ASN A 48 12.51 16.53 -5.33
C ASN A 48 11.02 16.89 -5.36
N LEU A 49 10.14 15.88 -5.42
CA LEU A 49 8.70 16.03 -5.43
C LEU A 49 8.15 16.15 -4.01
N THR A 50 7.00 16.76 -3.88
CA THR A 50 6.19 16.69 -2.66
C THR A 50 5.56 15.29 -2.53
N TYR A 51 5.13 14.95 -1.30
CA TYR A 51 4.36 13.71 -1.08
C TYR A 51 3.14 13.60 -1.99
N ALA A 52 2.38 14.70 -2.14
CA ALA A 52 1.17 14.71 -2.94
C ALA A 52 1.45 14.39 -4.42
N GLU A 53 2.48 14.99 -5.00
CA GLU A 53 2.90 14.73 -6.39
C GLU A 53 3.39 13.30 -6.56
N ALA A 54 4.29 12.84 -5.69
CA ALA A 54 4.82 11.48 -5.74
C ALA A 54 3.72 10.42 -5.53
N LYS A 55 2.77 10.67 -4.62
CA LYS A 55 1.60 9.80 -4.41
C LYS A 55 0.76 9.65 -5.68
N GLU A 56 0.47 10.74 -6.39
CA GLU A 56 -0.33 10.67 -7.62
C GLU A 56 0.38 9.89 -8.73
N ILE A 57 1.69 10.08 -8.90
CA ILE A 57 2.50 9.29 -9.86
C ILE A 57 2.43 7.80 -9.51
N VAL A 58 2.63 7.46 -8.23
CA VAL A 58 2.57 6.08 -7.75
C VAL A 58 1.18 5.48 -7.94
N ARG A 59 0.13 6.21 -7.56
CA ARG A 59 -1.26 5.78 -7.73
C ARG A 59 -1.59 5.47 -9.17
N THR A 60 -1.31 6.39 -10.09
CA THR A 60 -1.67 6.26 -11.51
C THR A 60 -0.98 5.10 -12.21
N SER A 61 0.15 4.64 -11.68
CA SER A 61 0.95 3.52 -12.18
C SER A 61 0.81 2.24 -11.36
N THR A 62 -0.16 2.18 -10.42
CA THR A 62 -0.40 0.99 -9.60
C THR A 62 -1.83 0.47 -9.77
N VAL A 63 -1.95 -0.86 -9.87
CA VAL A 63 -3.21 -1.61 -9.89
C VAL A 63 -3.21 -2.60 -8.73
N PHE A 64 -4.31 -2.70 -8.01
CA PHE A 64 -4.50 -3.66 -6.93
C PHE A 64 -5.56 -4.69 -7.32
N THR A 65 -5.23 -5.97 -7.19
CA THR A 65 -6.18 -7.07 -7.39
C THR A 65 -6.33 -7.86 -6.09
N THR A 66 -7.56 -7.94 -5.59
CA THR A 66 -7.88 -8.80 -4.45
C THR A 66 -8.46 -10.14 -4.89
N HIS A 67 -8.01 -11.20 -4.25
CA HIS A 67 -8.45 -12.59 -4.45
C HIS A 67 -9.27 -13.10 -3.26
N THR A 68 -9.21 -12.42 -2.13
CA THR A 68 -9.75 -12.88 -0.86
C THR A 68 -11.12 -12.29 -0.59
N PRO A 69 -12.19 -13.12 -0.51
CA PRO A 69 -13.56 -12.65 -0.32
C PRO A 69 -13.96 -12.45 1.15
N VAL A 70 -13.05 -12.69 2.08
CA VAL A 70 -13.33 -12.64 3.53
C VAL A 70 -12.38 -11.70 4.27
N PRO A 71 -12.86 -10.90 5.23
CA PRO A 71 -12.03 -9.94 5.96
C PRO A 71 -10.81 -10.57 6.64
N ALA A 72 -10.94 -11.77 7.19
CA ALA A 72 -9.86 -12.48 7.89
C ALA A 72 -8.68 -12.89 6.99
N GLY A 73 -8.84 -12.86 5.67
CA GLY A 73 -7.78 -13.17 4.71
C GLY A 73 -6.95 -11.94 4.29
N HIS A 74 -7.31 -10.74 4.75
CA HIS A 74 -6.54 -9.53 4.50
C HIS A 74 -5.53 -9.32 5.62
N ASP A 75 -4.23 -9.27 5.27
CA ASP A 75 -3.17 -9.05 6.24
C ASP A 75 -3.37 -7.73 6.98
N SER A 76 -3.40 -7.84 8.31
CA SER A 76 -3.61 -6.72 9.20
C SER A 76 -2.69 -6.83 10.40
N PHE A 77 -2.02 -5.76 10.77
CA PHE A 77 -1.03 -5.74 11.83
C PHE A 77 -1.38 -4.69 12.86
N HIS A 78 -1.23 -5.05 14.14
CA HIS A 78 -1.39 -4.07 15.21
C HIS A 78 -0.46 -2.88 14.97
N LYS A 79 -0.94 -1.66 15.19
CA LYS A 79 -0.22 -0.41 14.91
C LYS A 79 1.17 -0.36 15.56
N ASP A 80 1.31 -0.90 16.78
CA ASP A 80 2.58 -0.89 17.50
C ASP A 80 3.61 -1.81 16.83
N LEU A 81 3.18 -2.97 16.33
CA LEU A 81 4.05 -3.86 15.57
C LEU A 81 4.45 -3.22 14.24
N PHE A 82 3.50 -2.55 13.58
CA PHE A 82 3.77 -1.84 12.34
C PHE A 82 4.78 -0.71 12.58
N ARG A 83 4.55 0.09 13.62
CA ARG A 83 5.44 1.18 14.03
C ARG A 83 6.83 0.68 14.44
N HIS A 84 6.92 -0.45 15.15
CA HIS A 84 8.20 -1.03 15.55
C HIS A 84 9.14 -1.28 14.37
N TYR A 85 8.61 -1.73 13.23
CA TYR A 85 9.41 -2.03 12.04
C TYR A 85 9.56 -0.86 11.06
N LEU A 86 8.59 0.05 11.01
CA LEU A 86 8.44 1.02 9.92
C LEU A 86 8.29 2.47 10.42
N ASN A 87 8.75 2.78 11.65
CA ASN A 87 8.66 4.12 12.24
C ASN A 87 9.37 5.21 11.41
N TYR A 88 10.36 4.85 10.62
CA TYR A 88 11.13 5.75 9.76
C TYR A 88 10.42 6.08 8.42
N LEU A 89 9.45 5.26 8.03
CA LEU A 89 8.85 5.34 6.70
C LEU A 89 7.99 6.59 6.48
N PRO A 90 7.18 7.06 7.44
CA PRO A 90 6.42 8.30 7.30
C PRO A 90 7.34 9.49 7.03
N GLU A 91 8.38 9.70 7.84
CA GLU A 91 9.35 10.78 7.67
C GLU A 91 10.01 10.73 6.28
N LYS A 92 10.38 9.54 5.83
CA LYS A 92 10.99 9.32 4.50
C LYS A 92 10.09 9.78 3.34
N ILE A 93 8.78 9.77 3.53
CA ILE A 93 7.80 10.21 2.52
C ILE A 93 7.16 11.56 2.83
N GLY A 94 7.64 12.26 3.86
CA GLY A 94 7.17 13.60 4.22
C GLY A 94 5.81 13.62 4.90
N LEU A 95 5.45 12.58 5.64
CA LEU A 95 4.22 12.48 6.43
C LEU A 95 4.49 12.37 7.92
N GLU A 96 3.56 12.89 8.71
CA GLU A 96 3.46 12.54 10.12
C GLU A 96 2.94 11.10 10.29
N TRP A 97 3.25 10.49 11.45
CA TRP A 97 2.86 9.10 11.72
C TRP A 97 1.35 8.89 11.60
N ASN A 98 0.55 9.79 12.13
CA ASN A 98 -0.91 9.69 12.10
C ASN A 98 -1.47 9.76 10.66
N GLU A 99 -0.86 10.56 9.79
CA GLU A 99 -1.25 10.66 8.38
C GLU A 99 -0.92 9.36 7.64
N PHE A 100 0.25 8.78 7.92
CA PHE A 100 0.65 7.51 7.34
C PHE A 100 -0.27 6.36 7.77
N GLU A 101 -0.63 6.30 9.06
CA GLU A 101 -1.57 5.29 9.56
C GLU A 101 -2.91 5.29 8.82
N MET A 102 -3.40 6.45 8.42
CA MET A 102 -4.67 6.56 7.68
C MET A 102 -4.62 5.94 6.28
N LEU A 103 -3.45 5.65 5.74
CA LEU A 103 -3.33 4.91 4.48
C LEU A 103 -3.75 3.43 4.62
N GLY A 104 -3.64 2.86 5.82
CA GLY A 104 -3.99 1.48 6.11
C GLY A 104 -5.17 1.30 7.06
N LYS A 105 -5.93 2.37 7.33
CA LYS A 105 -7.10 2.36 8.22
C LYS A 105 -8.32 2.93 7.53
N ALA A 106 -9.51 2.40 7.84
CA ALA A 106 -10.78 2.99 7.42
C ALA A 106 -11.25 4.05 8.45
N LYS A 107 -10.91 3.89 9.73
CA LYS A 107 -11.31 4.78 10.82
C LYS A 107 -10.12 5.11 11.73
N ILE A 108 -10.12 6.34 12.25
CA ILE A 108 -9.01 6.87 13.06
C ILE A 108 -8.72 6.04 14.34
N HIS A 109 -9.74 5.37 14.88
CA HIS A 109 -9.64 4.59 16.13
C HIS A 109 -9.27 3.12 15.93
N GLU A 110 -9.00 2.69 14.70
CA GLU A 110 -8.59 1.32 14.45
C GLU A 110 -7.18 1.06 15.00
N GLU A 111 -7.04 -0.06 15.72
CA GLU A 111 -5.76 -0.48 16.29
C GLU A 111 -4.89 -1.26 15.30
N HIS A 112 -5.46 -1.63 14.14
CA HIS A 112 -4.78 -2.43 13.12
C HIS A 112 -4.60 -1.64 11.83
N PHE A 113 -3.42 -1.82 11.24
CA PHE A 113 -3.07 -1.33 9.92
C PHE A 113 -3.30 -2.46 8.90
N ASN A 114 -4.17 -2.24 7.94
CA ASN A 114 -4.58 -3.23 6.95
C ASN A 114 -3.82 -3.01 5.63
N MET A 115 -3.14 -4.06 5.16
CA MET A 115 -2.29 -3.99 3.97
C MET A 115 -3.11 -3.85 2.68
N SER A 116 -4.31 -4.41 2.64
CA SER A 116 -5.21 -4.25 1.47
C SER A 116 -5.75 -2.82 1.37
N TYR A 117 -5.96 -2.14 2.50
CA TYR A 117 -6.32 -0.72 2.51
C TYR A 117 -5.17 0.13 1.98
N LEU A 118 -3.94 -0.12 2.44
CA LEU A 118 -2.75 0.54 1.92
C LEU A 118 -2.62 0.35 0.41
N ALA A 119 -2.75 -0.91 -0.08
CA ALA A 119 -2.67 -1.22 -1.50
C ALA A 119 -3.74 -0.47 -2.31
N SER A 120 -4.98 -0.46 -1.82
CA SER A 120 -6.10 0.21 -2.48
C SER A 120 -5.95 1.74 -2.52
N ASN A 121 -5.53 2.34 -1.40
CA ASN A 121 -5.30 3.80 -1.30
C ASN A 121 -4.17 4.31 -2.21
N LEU A 122 -3.20 3.45 -2.50
CA LEU A 122 -2.05 3.76 -3.35
C LEU A 122 -2.15 3.14 -4.76
N SER A 123 -3.37 2.73 -5.16
CA SER A 123 -3.66 2.23 -6.50
C SER A 123 -4.74 3.08 -7.18
N GLN A 124 -4.61 3.28 -8.48
CA GLN A 124 -5.65 3.96 -9.26
C GLN A 124 -6.88 3.07 -9.47
N ARG A 125 -6.65 1.77 -9.59
CA ARG A 125 -7.69 0.78 -9.84
C ARG A 125 -7.58 -0.39 -8.87
N THR A 126 -8.72 -0.75 -8.30
CA THR A 126 -8.89 -1.97 -7.50
C THR A 126 -9.88 -2.88 -8.22
N ASN A 127 -9.54 -4.15 -8.40
CA ASN A 127 -10.43 -5.15 -8.99
C ASN A 127 -10.39 -6.47 -8.23
N GLY A 128 -11.48 -7.22 -8.32
CA GLY A 128 -11.52 -8.63 -7.94
C GLY A 128 -11.19 -9.52 -9.13
N VAL A 129 -10.83 -10.78 -8.88
CA VAL A 129 -10.43 -11.76 -9.91
C VAL A 129 -11.57 -12.23 -10.82
N SER A 130 -12.82 -11.95 -10.47
CA SER A 130 -14.00 -12.22 -11.27
C SER A 130 -15.11 -11.22 -10.95
N LYS A 131 -16.16 -11.16 -11.78
CA LYS A 131 -17.29 -10.27 -11.54
C LYS A 131 -17.96 -10.55 -10.19
N ILE A 132 -18.23 -11.82 -9.88
CA ILE A 132 -18.84 -12.23 -8.60
C ILE A 132 -17.93 -11.85 -7.44
N HIS A 133 -16.64 -12.13 -7.54
CA HIS A 133 -15.66 -11.77 -6.52
C HIS A 133 -15.56 -10.25 -6.34
N GLY A 134 -15.58 -9.48 -7.42
CA GLY A 134 -15.59 -8.02 -7.36
C GLY A 134 -16.79 -7.46 -6.59
N ASP A 135 -17.98 -8.05 -6.76
CA ASP A 135 -19.17 -7.64 -6.03
C ASP A 135 -19.09 -7.98 -4.53
N VAL A 136 -18.52 -9.13 -4.17
CA VAL A 136 -18.23 -9.49 -2.77
C VAL A 136 -17.17 -8.57 -2.16
N SER A 137 -16.10 -8.29 -2.89
CA SER A 137 -14.99 -7.43 -2.43
C SER A 137 -15.42 -6.00 -2.15
N LYS A 138 -16.41 -5.47 -2.89
CA LYS A 138 -17.03 -4.17 -2.57
C LYS A 138 -17.60 -4.13 -1.15
N GLY A 139 -18.19 -5.24 -0.69
CA GLY A 139 -18.69 -5.36 0.69
C GLY A 139 -17.54 -5.37 1.72
N VAL A 140 -16.45 -6.07 1.44
CA VAL A 140 -15.28 -6.17 2.32
C VAL A 140 -14.53 -4.83 2.43
N LEU A 141 -14.39 -4.12 1.31
CA LEU A 141 -13.68 -2.83 1.24
C LEU A 141 -14.62 -1.62 1.43
N LYS A 142 -15.90 -1.85 1.75
CA LYS A 142 -16.91 -0.79 1.84
C LYS A 142 -16.50 0.35 2.78
N GLU A 143 -15.89 0.02 3.91
CA GLU A 143 -15.49 1.01 4.91
C GLU A 143 -14.38 1.95 4.43
N LEU A 144 -13.62 1.55 3.41
CA LEU A 144 -12.56 2.36 2.82
C LEU A 144 -13.11 3.44 1.88
N TYR A 145 -14.28 3.22 1.27
CA TYR A 145 -14.85 4.08 0.23
C TYR A 145 -16.09 4.87 0.69
N ASN A 146 -16.45 4.78 1.96
CA ASN A 146 -17.49 5.61 2.59
C ASN A 146 -16.83 6.67 3.45
#